data_65e7dbc9fa7e4f068e50e39e708448c0
#
_entry.id   65e7dbc9fa7e4f068e50e39e708448c0
#
_cell.length_a   1.000
_cell.length_b   1.000
_cell.length_c   1.000
_cell.angle_alpha   90.00
_cell.angle_beta   90.00
_cell.angle_gamma   90.00
#
_symmetry.space_group_name_H-M   'P 1'
#
loop_
_entity.id
_entity.type
_entity.pdbx_description
1 polymer ?
#
loop_
_entity_poly.entity_id
_entity_poly.type
_entity_poly.pdbx_seq_one_letter_code
_entity_poly.pdbx_strand_id
1 'polypeptide(L)'
;WIKENKLTKAKITTTYNETVEKDKVISYEVKGVDEADFTRSSTMNISVSKGPQPAGTVTVTDFKDKYYTEVESWAKTNKINLEKVEIYNDKVESGKVVSQSVAANKTMKQNETLTVTVSKGKGVKVPDIYKMNKEEIEAWAAKNGIVPTVTTKYSNSDSHVLSANVKAGQTISASDDVQIVLNAGKYFYAADEGLKDRLTVGGYANRLEDWCNEKRSKGIDAFAGNWSESSAVYSETYAKGQIVSYEISSYSKGGKYDINDRLPLDVRFSIVVSKGLFYKVGKAFETGSSSEYATVNDLIKYLAEKNITFVLAGDISTGDYDMPARIAGLDFNSEIYDDASYTIEKVTDGNYWKVKSAPTPTPGA
;
A
#
# COMPACT_ATOMS: atom_id res chain seq x y z
N TRP A 1 28.18 -31.62 60.64
CA TRP A 1 27.12 -31.10 61.49
C TRP A 1 25.78 -31.72 61.09
N ILE A 2 25.35 -31.68 59.78
CA ILE A 2 24.08 -32.25 59.27
C ILE A 2 24.01 -33.77 59.64
N LYS A 3 25.06 -34.52 59.34
CA LYS A 3 25.13 -35.98 59.66
C LYS A 3 25.15 -36.23 61.16
N GLU A 4 25.92 -35.48 61.88
CA GLU A 4 26.06 -35.63 63.39
C GLU A 4 24.71 -35.31 64.05
N ASN A 5 23.98 -34.31 63.58
CA ASN A 5 22.67 -33.92 64.11
C ASN A 5 21.52 -34.71 63.49
N LYS A 6 21.81 -35.68 62.58
CA LYS A 6 20.80 -36.54 61.91
C LYS A 6 19.67 -35.76 61.22
N LEU A 7 19.98 -34.64 60.51
CA LEU A 7 19.02 -33.88 59.77
C LEU A 7 18.66 -34.62 58.47
N THR A 8 17.47 -35.10 58.38
CA THR A 8 17.03 -35.98 57.28
C THR A 8 16.52 -35.21 56.04
N LYS A 9 16.17 -33.95 56.22
CA LYS A 9 15.58 -33.07 55.15
C LYS A 9 16.43 -31.84 54.85
N ALA A 10 17.74 -31.88 55.04
CA ALA A 10 18.68 -30.84 54.68
C ALA A 10 19.02 -30.94 53.18
N LYS A 11 18.79 -29.89 52.40
CA LYS A 11 19.18 -29.75 51.00
C LYS A 11 20.35 -28.79 50.89
N ILE A 12 21.49 -29.27 50.40
CA ILE A 12 22.67 -28.43 50.17
C ILE A 12 22.71 -28.07 48.69
N THR A 13 22.83 -26.77 48.42
CA THR A 13 23.13 -26.22 47.09
C THR A 13 24.48 -25.53 47.13
N THR A 14 25.21 -25.54 46.03
CA THR A 14 26.50 -24.83 45.92
C THR A 14 26.43 -23.76 44.85
N THR A 15 26.95 -22.56 45.13
CA THR A 15 27.00 -21.44 44.18
C THR A 15 28.33 -20.70 44.32
N TYR A 16 28.76 -19.97 43.24
CA TYR A 16 29.92 -19.10 43.36
C TYR A 16 29.56 -17.86 44.19
N ASN A 17 30.55 -17.38 44.96
CA ASN A 17 30.42 -16.17 45.75
C ASN A 17 31.78 -15.47 45.84
N GLU A 18 31.79 -14.17 45.55
CA GLU A 18 33.05 -13.40 45.49
C GLU A 18 33.61 -13.06 46.85
N THR A 19 32.80 -13.11 47.91
CA THR A 19 33.18 -12.66 49.26
C THR A 19 33.27 -13.80 50.26
N VAL A 20 32.60 -14.92 50.02
CA VAL A 20 32.61 -16.08 50.90
C VAL A 20 33.54 -17.16 50.33
N GLU A 21 34.51 -17.54 51.12
CA GLU A 21 35.48 -18.59 50.75
C GLU A 21 34.81 -19.90 50.35
N LYS A 22 35.51 -20.69 49.53
CA LYS A 22 35.05 -22.01 49.10
C LYS A 22 34.71 -22.89 50.30
N ASP A 23 33.62 -23.66 50.14
CA ASP A 23 33.13 -24.65 51.15
C ASP A 23 32.57 -24.01 52.44
N LYS A 24 32.44 -22.67 52.49
CA LYS A 24 31.74 -21.97 53.59
C LYS A 24 30.27 -21.74 53.25
N VAL A 25 29.41 -21.70 54.28
CA VAL A 25 27.99 -21.42 54.16
C VAL A 25 27.76 -19.96 53.81
N ILE A 26 27.05 -19.72 52.75
CA ILE A 26 26.61 -18.39 52.34
C ILE A 26 25.34 -17.97 53.10
N SER A 27 24.36 -18.87 53.13
CA SER A 27 23.08 -18.67 53.78
C SER A 27 22.41 -20.00 54.08
N TYR A 28 21.49 -19.99 55.03
CA TYR A 28 20.55 -21.08 55.24
C TYR A 28 19.13 -20.55 55.44
N GLU A 29 18.15 -21.40 55.18
CA GLU A 29 16.72 -21.13 55.36
C GLU A 29 16.06 -22.35 55.97
N VAL A 30 15.35 -22.18 57.06
CA VAL A 30 14.48 -23.21 57.62
C VAL A 30 13.06 -22.99 57.10
N LYS A 31 12.45 -24.04 56.54
CA LYS A 31 11.11 -23.91 55.93
C LYS A 31 10.02 -24.39 56.87
N GLY A 32 8.98 -23.55 57.04
CA GLY A 32 7.73 -23.90 57.65
C GLY A 32 7.72 -23.92 59.18
N VAL A 33 8.80 -23.51 59.85
CA VAL A 33 8.90 -23.36 61.32
C VAL A 33 9.85 -22.22 61.64
N ASP A 34 9.67 -21.58 62.80
CA ASP A 34 10.63 -20.63 63.31
C ASP A 34 11.94 -21.33 63.75
N GLU A 35 13.05 -20.61 63.74
CA GLU A 35 14.36 -21.18 64.10
C GLU A 35 14.35 -21.78 65.52
N ALA A 36 13.56 -21.25 66.45
CA ALA A 36 13.40 -21.76 67.80
C ALA A 36 12.72 -23.15 67.86
N ASP A 37 11.87 -23.44 66.83
CA ASP A 37 11.14 -24.70 66.75
C ASP A 37 11.78 -25.72 65.82
N PHE A 38 13.01 -25.51 65.44
CA PHE A 38 13.78 -26.38 64.55
C PHE A 38 14.01 -27.76 65.12
N THR A 39 13.57 -28.78 64.37
CA THR A 39 13.73 -30.19 64.75
C THR A 39 14.54 -30.93 63.69
N ARG A 40 14.93 -32.17 63.98
CA ARG A 40 15.65 -33.04 63.04
C ARG A 40 14.84 -33.36 61.76
N SER A 41 13.55 -33.25 61.82
CA SER A 41 12.65 -33.47 60.71
C SER A 41 12.30 -32.19 59.93
N SER A 42 12.77 -31.04 60.40
CA SER A 42 12.55 -29.76 59.68
C SER A 42 13.27 -29.72 58.34
N THR A 43 12.70 -29.06 57.34
CA THR A 43 13.34 -28.88 56.05
C THR A 43 14.28 -27.68 56.12
N MET A 44 15.53 -27.88 55.73
CA MET A 44 16.55 -26.83 55.75
C MET A 44 17.23 -26.74 54.36
N ASN A 45 17.26 -25.58 53.77
CA ASN A 45 18.05 -25.30 52.57
C ASN A 45 19.33 -24.57 52.97
N ILE A 46 20.48 -25.07 52.51
CA ILE A 46 21.77 -24.49 52.81
C ILE A 46 22.46 -24.15 51.48
N SER A 47 22.93 -22.91 51.36
CA SER A 47 23.75 -22.46 50.23
C SER A 47 25.22 -22.43 50.67
N VAL A 48 26.10 -23.13 49.94
CA VAL A 48 27.54 -23.24 50.21
C VAL A 48 28.31 -22.59 49.06
N SER A 49 29.35 -21.84 49.42
CA SER A 49 30.21 -21.15 48.45
C SER A 49 31.12 -22.13 47.70
N LYS A 50 31.25 -21.94 46.40
CA LYS A 50 32.30 -22.54 45.57
C LYS A 50 33.57 -21.67 45.49
N GLY A 51 33.60 -20.53 46.21
CA GLY A 51 34.59 -19.49 46.05
C GLY A 51 34.27 -18.55 44.89
N PRO A 52 35.18 -17.65 44.52
CA PRO A 52 34.97 -16.71 43.42
C PRO A 52 34.83 -17.43 42.07
N GLN A 53 34.07 -16.80 41.18
CA GLN A 53 33.87 -17.35 39.84
C GLN A 53 35.19 -17.28 39.03
N PRO A 54 35.59 -18.34 38.31
CA PRO A 54 36.79 -18.30 37.46
C PRO A 54 36.69 -17.18 36.41
N ALA A 55 37.77 -16.43 36.21
CA ALA A 55 37.82 -15.35 35.26
C ALA A 55 37.43 -15.82 33.84
N GLY A 56 36.62 -15.03 33.13
CA GLY A 56 36.10 -15.35 31.79
C GLY A 56 35.02 -16.41 31.75
N THR A 57 34.46 -16.82 32.92
CA THR A 57 33.31 -17.72 33.00
C THR A 57 32.07 -16.99 33.50
N VAL A 58 30.90 -17.54 33.17
CA VAL A 58 29.57 -16.97 33.48
C VAL A 58 28.72 -18.08 34.10
N THR A 59 27.99 -17.78 35.15
CA THR A 59 26.97 -18.69 35.68
C THR A 59 25.67 -18.54 34.92
N VAL A 60 25.17 -19.63 34.34
CA VAL A 60 23.97 -19.65 33.54
C VAL A 60 22.72 -19.50 34.40
N THR A 61 21.86 -18.57 34.06
CA THR A 61 20.57 -18.34 34.70
C THR A 61 19.55 -19.40 34.28
N ASP A 62 18.51 -19.62 35.10
CA ASP A 62 17.34 -20.42 34.68
C ASP A 62 16.43 -19.57 33.77
N PHE A 63 16.38 -19.97 32.51
CA PHE A 63 15.56 -19.29 31.50
C PHE A 63 14.25 -20.01 31.22
N LYS A 64 14.01 -21.16 31.82
CA LYS A 64 12.74 -21.87 31.59
C LYS A 64 11.55 -20.97 31.90
N ASP A 65 10.56 -20.94 30.99
CA ASP A 65 9.35 -20.10 31.02
C ASP A 65 9.61 -18.59 30.97
N LYS A 66 10.86 -18.13 30.76
CA LYS A 66 11.22 -16.73 30.51
C LYS A 66 11.05 -16.39 29.02
N TYR A 67 10.82 -15.11 28.71
CA TYR A 67 10.83 -14.66 27.32
C TYR A 67 12.25 -14.71 26.73
N TYR A 68 12.36 -15.08 25.47
CA TYR A 68 13.63 -15.14 24.76
C TYR A 68 14.40 -13.81 24.78
N THR A 69 13.71 -12.67 24.79
CA THR A 69 14.30 -11.33 24.92
C THR A 69 15.10 -11.15 26.23
N GLU A 70 14.71 -11.83 27.30
CA GLU A 70 15.47 -11.82 28.56
C GLU A 70 16.79 -12.60 28.39
N VAL A 71 16.75 -13.70 27.63
CA VAL A 71 17.97 -14.50 27.31
C VAL A 71 18.92 -13.68 26.44
N GLU A 72 18.41 -12.98 25.44
CA GLU A 72 19.22 -12.12 24.56
C GLU A 72 19.94 -11.04 25.37
N SER A 73 19.20 -10.36 26.23
CA SER A 73 19.77 -9.31 27.11
C SER A 73 20.86 -9.87 28.03
N TRP A 74 20.62 -11.03 28.66
CA TRP A 74 21.58 -11.69 29.52
C TRP A 74 22.81 -12.14 28.73
N ALA A 75 22.63 -12.77 27.57
CA ALA A 75 23.73 -13.27 26.76
C ALA A 75 24.65 -12.15 26.26
N LYS A 76 24.04 -11.02 25.82
CA LYS A 76 24.77 -9.82 25.41
C LYS A 76 25.64 -9.28 26.56
N THR A 77 25.06 -9.16 27.76
CA THR A 77 25.77 -8.66 28.94
C THR A 77 26.93 -9.57 29.34
N ASN A 78 26.75 -10.88 29.20
CA ASN A 78 27.71 -11.88 29.65
C ASN A 78 28.65 -12.37 28.52
N LYS A 79 28.56 -11.82 27.33
CA LYS A 79 29.35 -12.19 26.12
C LYS A 79 29.22 -13.68 25.79
N ILE A 80 27.96 -14.16 25.77
CA ILE A 80 27.60 -15.52 25.38
C ILE A 80 27.00 -15.49 24.00
N ASN A 81 27.38 -16.40 23.12
CA ASN A 81 26.75 -16.60 21.84
C ASN A 81 25.42 -17.35 22.03
N LEU A 82 24.38 -16.97 21.29
CA LEU A 82 23.08 -17.63 21.33
C LEU A 82 22.79 -18.37 20.02
N GLU A 83 22.22 -19.55 20.19
CA GLU A 83 21.56 -20.29 19.13
C GLU A 83 20.10 -20.51 19.52
N LYS A 84 19.17 -20.05 18.69
CA LYS A 84 17.74 -20.18 18.91
C LYS A 84 17.18 -21.35 18.10
N VAL A 85 16.56 -22.30 18.75
CA VAL A 85 15.80 -23.39 18.12
C VAL A 85 14.32 -23.19 18.44
N GLU A 86 13.47 -23.15 17.43
CA GLU A 86 12.05 -22.95 17.63
C GLU A 86 11.27 -24.25 17.43
N ILE A 87 10.36 -24.55 18.36
CA ILE A 87 9.48 -25.73 18.32
C ILE A 87 8.03 -25.33 18.61
N TYR A 88 7.07 -26.08 18.09
CA TYR A 88 5.69 -25.98 18.56
C TYR A 88 5.56 -26.63 19.95
N ASN A 89 4.85 -25.96 20.84
CA ASN A 89 4.63 -26.46 22.20
C ASN A 89 3.27 -25.99 22.74
N ASP A 90 2.43 -26.96 23.11
CA ASP A 90 1.04 -26.66 23.55
C ASP A 90 0.97 -26.17 25.01
N LYS A 91 2.08 -26.33 25.78
CA LYS A 91 2.12 -26.00 27.21
C LYS A 91 2.87 -24.73 27.54
N VAL A 92 3.76 -24.30 26.64
CA VAL A 92 4.60 -23.12 26.81
C VAL A 92 4.15 -22.06 25.82
N GLU A 93 3.90 -20.89 26.32
CA GLU A 93 3.46 -19.73 25.53
C GLU A 93 4.50 -19.36 24.45
N SER A 94 4.03 -18.85 23.33
CA SER A 94 4.89 -18.39 22.23
C SER A 94 5.90 -17.34 22.70
N GLY A 95 7.15 -17.48 22.26
CA GLY A 95 8.26 -16.61 22.63
C GLY A 95 8.94 -16.97 23.96
N LYS A 96 8.40 -17.92 24.73
CA LYS A 96 9.02 -18.38 25.99
C LYS A 96 9.94 -19.59 25.79
N VAL A 97 10.94 -19.68 26.64
CA VAL A 97 11.94 -20.73 26.62
C VAL A 97 11.36 -22.05 27.15
N VAL A 98 11.46 -23.09 26.35
CA VAL A 98 11.10 -24.46 26.70
C VAL A 98 12.26 -25.16 27.45
N SER A 99 13.48 -25.00 26.93
CA SER A 99 14.69 -25.60 27.48
C SER A 99 15.94 -24.84 27.04
N GLN A 100 17.03 -25.10 27.75
CA GLN A 100 18.36 -24.56 27.47
C GLN A 100 19.42 -25.66 27.51
N SER A 101 20.47 -25.55 26.69
CA SER A 101 21.50 -26.58 26.54
C SER A 101 22.41 -26.70 27.75
N VAL A 102 22.61 -25.62 28.50
CA VAL A 102 23.39 -25.60 29.74
C VAL A 102 22.43 -25.35 30.89
N ALA A 103 22.43 -26.26 31.87
CA ALA A 103 21.52 -26.16 33.00
C ALA A 103 21.79 -24.93 33.86
N ALA A 104 20.73 -24.40 34.48
CA ALA A 104 20.83 -23.31 35.44
C ALA A 104 21.87 -23.57 36.53
N ASN A 105 22.56 -22.53 36.98
CA ASN A 105 23.65 -22.59 37.99
C ASN A 105 24.89 -23.39 37.57
N LYS A 106 25.01 -23.77 36.30
CA LYS A 106 26.28 -24.25 35.72
C LYS A 106 27.04 -23.07 35.14
N THR A 107 28.36 -23.24 35.05
CA THR A 107 29.25 -22.26 34.44
C THR A 107 29.52 -22.63 32.99
N MET A 108 29.62 -21.60 32.14
CA MET A 108 30.13 -21.69 30.78
C MET A 108 31.17 -20.58 30.55
N LYS A 109 32.03 -20.74 29.56
CA LYS A 109 33.01 -19.71 29.21
C LYS A 109 32.38 -18.62 28.36
N GLN A 110 32.89 -17.40 28.46
CA GLN A 110 32.54 -16.35 27.54
C GLN A 110 32.84 -16.78 26.11
N ASN A 111 32.02 -16.34 25.17
CA ASN A 111 32.03 -16.71 23.75
C ASN A 111 31.65 -18.17 23.42
N GLU A 112 31.32 -19.00 24.41
CA GLU A 112 30.65 -20.27 24.13
C GLU A 112 29.18 -20.04 23.69
N THR A 113 28.61 -21.03 23.01
CA THR A 113 27.24 -20.96 22.51
C THR A 113 26.27 -21.63 23.49
N LEU A 114 25.24 -20.85 23.88
CA LEU A 114 24.08 -21.36 24.60
C LEU A 114 22.93 -21.56 23.59
N THR A 115 22.58 -22.84 23.37
CA THR A 115 21.39 -23.16 22.55
C THR A 115 20.15 -23.09 23.43
N VAL A 116 19.14 -22.34 22.97
CA VAL A 116 17.89 -22.15 23.70
C VAL A 116 16.73 -22.60 22.80
N THR A 117 15.91 -23.52 23.33
CA THR A 117 14.68 -23.95 22.64
C THR A 117 13.54 -23.04 23.05
N VAL A 118 12.89 -22.39 22.08
CA VAL A 118 11.83 -21.41 22.27
C VAL A 118 10.53 -21.95 21.71
N SER A 119 9.43 -21.74 22.43
CA SER A 119 8.11 -22.13 21.99
C SER A 119 7.60 -21.19 20.89
N LYS A 120 7.05 -21.75 19.82
CA LYS A 120 6.20 -21.07 18.85
C LYS A 120 4.72 -21.07 19.26
N GLY A 121 4.39 -21.57 20.44
CA GLY A 121 3.02 -21.80 20.88
C GLY A 121 2.42 -23.08 20.29
N LYS A 122 1.12 -23.25 20.44
CA LYS A 122 0.38 -24.42 19.96
C LYS A 122 0.46 -24.56 18.45
N GLY A 123 0.84 -25.75 18.00
CA GLY A 123 0.83 -26.11 16.59
C GLY A 123 -0.57 -26.43 16.07
N VAL A 124 -0.94 -25.83 14.94
CA VAL A 124 -2.22 -26.03 14.26
C VAL A 124 -1.96 -26.53 12.84
N LYS A 125 -2.65 -27.57 12.43
CA LYS A 125 -2.58 -28.08 11.05
C LYS A 125 -3.44 -27.19 10.14
N VAL A 126 -2.84 -26.71 9.06
CA VAL A 126 -3.53 -25.94 8.03
C VAL A 126 -4.41 -26.91 7.22
N PRO A 127 -5.72 -26.63 7.08
CA PRO A 127 -6.60 -27.40 6.20
C PRO A 127 -6.28 -27.14 4.73
N ASP A 128 -6.99 -27.81 3.83
CA ASP A 128 -6.94 -27.46 2.40
C ASP A 128 -7.76 -26.20 2.12
N ILE A 129 -7.16 -25.04 2.41
CA ILE A 129 -7.79 -23.73 2.30
C ILE A 129 -8.25 -23.41 0.88
N TYR A 130 -7.67 -24.05 -0.14
CA TYR A 130 -8.09 -23.87 -1.55
C TYR A 130 -9.46 -24.47 -1.86
N LYS A 131 -9.98 -25.33 -0.97
CA LYS A 131 -11.34 -25.90 -1.06
C LYS A 131 -12.35 -25.18 -0.18
N MET A 132 -11.91 -24.17 0.57
CA MET A 132 -12.74 -23.44 1.53
C MET A 132 -13.24 -22.12 0.93
N ASN A 133 -14.43 -21.70 1.36
CA ASN A 133 -14.90 -20.33 1.13
C ASN A 133 -14.35 -19.37 2.21
N LYS A 134 -14.67 -18.09 2.10
CA LYS A 134 -14.18 -17.05 3.01
C LYS A 134 -14.63 -17.32 4.45
N GLU A 135 -15.88 -17.63 4.65
CA GLU A 135 -16.50 -17.88 5.96
C GLU A 135 -15.88 -19.09 6.66
N GLU A 136 -15.58 -20.15 5.92
CA GLU A 136 -14.93 -21.35 6.44
C GLU A 136 -13.47 -21.06 6.85
N ILE A 137 -12.77 -20.24 6.08
CA ILE A 137 -11.38 -19.80 6.40
C ILE A 137 -11.39 -18.96 7.68
N GLU A 138 -12.28 -17.98 7.78
CA GLU A 138 -12.43 -17.11 8.94
C GLU A 138 -12.79 -17.91 10.19
N ALA A 139 -13.72 -18.86 10.08
CA ALA A 139 -14.13 -19.73 11.19
C ALA A 139 -12.97 -20.64 11.67
N TRP A 140 -12.21 -21.23 10.73
CA TRP A 140 -11.02 -22.02 11.06
C TRP A 140 -9.96 -21.16 11.74
N ALA A 141 -9.67 -19.98 11.23
CA ALA A 141 -8.69 -19.05 11.77
C ALA A 141 -9.06 -18.62 13.20
N ALA A 142 -10.31 -18.18 13.42
CA ALA A 142 -10.82 -17.75 14.71
C ALA A 142 -10.77 -18.89 15.75
N LYS A 143 -11.17 -20.12 15.38
CA LYS A 143 -11.12 -21.31 16.25
C LYS A 143 -9.72 -21.60 16.75
N ASN A 144 -8.69 -21.26 15.98
CA ASN A 144 -7.30 -21.56 16.28
C ASN A 144 -6.50 -20.35 16.74
N GLY A 145 -7.13 -19.19 16.92
CA GLY A 145 -6.48 -17.94 17.34
C GLY A 145 -5.54 -17.36 16.29
N ILE A 146 -5.70 -17.73 15.02
CA ILE A 146 -4.93 -17.22 13.88
C ILE A 146 -5.60 -15.96 13.35
N VAL A 147 -4.81 -14.94 13.06
CA VAL A 147 -5.28 -13.68 12.44
C VAL A 147 -4.65 -13.56 11.05
N PRO A 148 -5.30 -14.10 10.00
CA PRO A 148 -4.75 -14.02 8.66
C PRO A 148 -4.88 -12.62 8.07
N THR A 149 -3.90 -12.20 7.30
CA THR A 149 -4.01 -11.05 6.39
C THR A 149 -4.72 -11.51 5.12
N VAL A 150 -5.98 -11.11 4.98
CA VAL A 150 -6.80 -11.47 3.82
C VAL A 150 -6.88 -10.30 2.87
N THR A 151 -6.49 -10.50 1.62
CA THR A 151 -6.65 -9.54 0.52
C THR A 151 -7.50 -10.15 -0.59
N THR A 152 -8.02 -9.32 -1.48
CA THR A 152 -8.83 -9.78 -2.62
C THR A 152 -8.21 -9.35 -3.93
N LYS A 153 -8.30 -10.22 -4.94
CA LYS A 153 -7.99 -9.90 -6.33
C LYS A 153 -9.04 -10.49 -7.25
N TYR A 154 -9.31 -9.80 -8.33
CA TYR A 154 -10.14 -10.34 -9.40
C TYR A 154 -9.36 -11.37 -10.22
N SER A 155 -10.02 -12.44 -10.63
CA SER A 155 -9.43 -13.47 -11.47
C SER A 155 -10.48 -14.25 -12.27
N ASN A 156 -10.13 -14.69 -13.45
CA ASN A 156 -10.96 -15.61 -14.26
C ASN A 156 -10.94 -17.06 -13.73
N SER A 157 -10.21 -17.35 -12.65
CA SER A 157 -10.21 -18.64 -11.97
C SER A 157 -11.57 -18.95 -11.34
N ASP A 158 -11.92 -20.23 -11.27
CA ASP A 158 -13.07 -20.71 -10.50
C ASP A 158 -12.75 -20.93 -9.02
N SER A 159 -11.48 -20.84 -8.62
CA SER A 159 -11.05 -21.00 -7.24
C SER A 159 -11.43 -19.82 -6.38
N HIS A 160 -11.96 -20.07 -5.17
CA HIS A 160 -12.22 -19.02 -4.18
C HIS A 160 -10.92 -18.43 -3.61
N VAL A 161 -9.89 -19.24 -3.45
CA VAL A 161 -8.55 -18.81 -3.00
C VAL A 161 -7.61 -18.80 -4.20
N LEU A 162 -6.97 -17.67 -4.45
CA LEU A 162 -5.99 -17.51 -5.54
C LEU A 162 -4.59 -17.88 -5.09
N SER A 163 -4.20 -17.51 -3.89
CA SER A 163 -2.91 -17.87 -3.31
C SER A 163 -2.92 -17.78 -1.78
N ALA A 164 -1.99 -18.53 -1.17
CA ALA A 164 -1.67 -18.40 0.23
C ALA A 164 -0.19 -18.73 0.46
N ASN A 165 0.39 -18.17 1.52
CA ASN A 165 1.77 -18.45 1.91
C ASN A 165 1.89 -19.71 2.80
N VAL A 166 0.79 -20.39 3.09
CA VAL A 166 0.71 -21.64 3.85
C VAL A 166 0.14 -22.77 3.00
N LYS A 167 0.51 -24.02 3.32
CA LYS A 167 0.12 -25.22 2.57
C LYS A 167 -0.74 -26.15 3.42
N ALA A 168 -1.66 -26.88 2.79
CA ALA A 168 -2.42 -27.93 3.42
C ALA A 168 -1.51 -28.93 4.15
N GLY A 169 -1.84 -29.27 5.39
CA GLY A 169 -1.05 -30.16 6.25
C GLY A 169 0.16 -29.51 6.92
N GLN A 170 0.55 -28.31 6.54
CA GLN A 170 1.59 -27.55 7.25
C GLN A 170 1.18 -27.31 8.70
N THR A 171 2.13 -27.36 9.63
CA THR A 171 1.88 -26.92 11.01
C THR A 171 2.29 -25.46 11.15
N ILE A 172 1.42 -24.66 11.70
CA ILE A 172 1.63 -23.23 12.00
C ILE A 172 1.21 -22.93 13.44
N SER A 173 1.54 -21.76 13.93
CA SER A 173 1.07 -21.23 15.21
C SER A 173 0.31 -19.94 15.02
N ALA A 174 -0.35 -19.44 16.06
CA ALA A 174 -1.03 -18.15 16.05
C ALA A 174 -0.10 -16.95 15.80
N SER A 175 1.22 -17.13 16.03
CA SER A 175 2.24 -16.09 15.78
C SER A 175 2.82 -16.11 14.36
N ASP A 176 2.47 -17.13 13.55
CA ASP A 176 2.96 -17.18 12.16
C ASP A 176 2.15 -16.21 11.28
N ASP A 177 2.84 -15.53 10.36
CA ASP A 177 2.19 -14.67 9.38
C ASP A 177 1.46 -15.52 8.33
N VAL A 178 0.14 -15.39 8.29
CA VAL A 178 -0.72 -16.11 7.33
C VAL A 178 -1.33 -15.09 6.36
N GLN A 179 -0.97 -15.20 5.10
CA GLN A 179 -1.46 -14.33 4.03
C GLN A 179 -2.31 -15.12 3.05
N ILE A 180 -3.50 -14.64 2.75
CA ILE A 180 -4.45 -15.30 1.84
C ILE A 180 -4.97 -14.28 0.86
N VAL A 181 -4.96 -14.63 -0.42
CA VAL A 181 -5.57 -13.84 -1.50
C VAL A 181 -6.82 -14.56 -1.99
N LEU A 182 -7.97 -13.94 -1.77
CA LEU A 182 -9.27 -14.45 -2.22
C LEU A 182 -9.61 -13.91 -3.62
N ASN A 183 -10.38 -14.69 -4.36
CA ASN A 183 -10.91 -14.28 -5.66
C ASN A 183 -12.17 -13.40 -5.46
N ALA A 184 -12.09 -12.15 -5.89
CA ALA A 184 -13.22 -11.22 -5.90
C ALA A 184 -14.23 -11.50 -7.03
N GLY A 185 -13.87 -12.38 -7.99
CA GLY A 185 -14.74 -12.79 -9.11
C GLY A 185 -14.17 -12.54 -10.47
N LYS A 186 -14.92 -12.95 -11.50
CA LYS A 186 -14.58 -12.83 -12.92
C LYS A 186 -15.06 -11.51 -13.55
N TYR A 187 -15.80 -10.72 -12.80
CA TYR A 187 -16.41 -9.47 -13.23
C TYR A 187 -16.39 -8.47 -12.07
N PHE A 188 -16.45 -7.20 -12.38
CA PHE A 188 -16.60 -6.13 -11.41
C PHE A 188 -17.72 -5.16 -11.81
N TYR A 189 -18.20 -4.37 -10.87
CA TYR A 189 -19.09 -3.24 -11.15
C TYR A 189 -18.28 -1.93 -11.09
N ALA A 190 -18.54 -1.04 -12.04
CA ALA A 190 -17.84 0.24 -12.12
C ALA A 190 -18.00 1.09 -10.84
N ALA A 191 -19.15 1.02 -10.19
CA ALA A 191 -19.41 1.74 -8.94
C ALA A 191 -18.54 1.24 -7.79
N ASP A 192 -18.40 -0.09 -7.64
CA ASP A 192 -17.64 -0.70 -6.54
C ASP A 192 -16.13 -0.41 -6.64
N GLU A 193 -15.64 -0.23 -7.87
CA GLU A 193 -14.23 0.05 -8.14
C GLU A 193 -13.93 1.54 -8.40
N GLY A 194 -14.91 2.42 -8.26
CA GLY A 194 -14.74 3.87 -8.46
C GLY A 194 -14.52 4.29 -9.90
N LEU A 195 -14.90 3.47 -10.88
CA LEU A 195 -14.75 3.77 -12.31
C LEU A 195 -15.70 4.89 -12.75
N LYS A 196 -16.91 4.96 -12.20
CA LYS A 196 -17.91 5.98 -12.57
C LYS A 196 -17.42 7.41 -12.38
N ASP A 197 -16.58 7.63 -11.36
CA ASP A 197 -15.99 8.95 -11.07
C ASP A 197 -14.81 9.28 -11.99
N ARG A 198 -14.30 8.32 -12.73
CA ARG A 198 -13.13 8.44 -13.62
C ARG A 198 -13.48 8.43 -15.10
N LEU A 199 -14.53 7.69 -15.45
CA LEU A 199 -15.03 7.56 -16.82
C LEU A 199 -16.37 8.30 -16.94
N THR A 200 -16.29 9.62 -17.03
CA THR A 200 -17.45 10.51 -17.21
C THR A 200 -17.19 11.46 -18.38
N VAL A 201 -18.24 11.76 -19.15
CA VAL A 201 -18.19 12.83 -20.15
C VAL A 201 -17.93 14.16 -19.43
N GLY A 202 -16.94 14.91 -19.89
CA GLY A 202 -16.43 16.11 -19.22
C GLY A 202 -15.34 15.83 -18.16
N GLY A 203 -15.10 14.57 -17.78
CA GLY A 203 -13.96 14.18 -16.94
C GLY A 203 -12.65 14.19 -17.72
N TYR A 204 -11.51 14.29 -17.03
CA TYR A 204 -10.19 14.28 -17.66
C TYR A 204 -9.72 12.86 -17.96
N ALA A 205 -9.20 12.63 -19.16
CA ALA A 205 -8.76 11.31 -19.64
C ALA A 205 -7.62 10.70 -18.82
N ASN A 206 -6.69 11.50 -18.31
CA ASN A 206 -5.60 11.03 -17.45
C ASN A 206 -6.10 10.35 -16.16
N ARG A 207 -7.22 10.78 -15.60
CA ARG A 207 -7.82 10.15 -14.43
C ARG A 207 -8.29 8.72 -14.70
N LEU A 208 -8.73 8.43 -15.92
CA LEU A 208 -9.09 7.08 -16.34
C LEU A 208 -7.83 6.22 -16.49
N GLU A 209 -6.77 6.77 -17.06
CA GLU A 209 -5.49 6.07 -17.19
C GLU A 209 -4.89 5.71 -15.82
N ASP A 210 -4.90 6.66 -14.87
CA ASP A 210 -4.49 6.43 -13.48
C ASP A 210 -5.32 5.30 -12.85
N TRP A 211 -6.64 5.29 -13.06
CA TRP A 211 -7.51 4.22 -12.58
C TRP A 211 -7.14 2.87 -13.20
N CYS A 212 -6.91 2.78 -14.51
CA CYS A 212 -6.49 1.55 -15.17
C CYS A 212 -5.19 1.00 -14.57
N ASN A 213 -4.21 1.87 -14.31
CA ASN A 213 -2.93 1.49 -13.72
C ASN A 213 -3.09 0.99 -12.27
N GLU A 214 -3.90 1.67 -11.46
CA GLU A 214 -4.22 1.25 -10.09
C GLU A 214 -4.88 -0.13 -10.05
N LYS A 215 -5.92 -0.35 -10.89
CA LYS A 215 -6.73 -1.58 -10.85
C LYS A 215 -6.02 -2.81 -11.38
N ARG A 216 -4.96 -2.64 -12.14
CA ARG A 216 -4.13 -3.77 -12.61
C ARG A 216 -3.56 -4.58 -11.44
N SER A 217 -3.18 -3.92 -10.35
CA SER A 217 -2.73 -4.60 -9.12
C SER A 217 -3.83 -5.46 -8.46
N LYS A 218 -5.10 -5.11 -8.69
CA LYS A 218 -6.28 -5.84 -8.22
C LYS A 218 -6.75 -6.94 -9.17
N GLY A 219 -6.05 -7.18 -10.29
CA GLY A 219 -6.40 -8.21 -11.28
C GLY A 219 -7.40 -7.76 -12.35
N ILE A 220 -7.69 -6.46 -12.45
CA ILE A 220 -8.48 -5.90 -13.56
C ILE A 220 -7.51 -5.40 -14.62
N ASP A 221 -7.44 -6.09 -15.76
CA ASP A 221 -6.60 -5.72 -16.91
C ASP A 221 -7.33 -4.68 -17.77
N ALA A 222 -7.64 -3.55 -17.16
CA ALA A 222 -8.26 -2.43 -17.85
C ALA A 222 -7.25 -1.66 -18.69
N PHE A 223 -7.71 -1.20 -19.85
CA PHE A 223 -6.90 -0.39 -20.74
C PHE A 223 -7.73 0.74 -21.34
N ALA A 224 -7.28 1.99 -21.13
CA ALA A 224 -7.75 3.13 -21.87
C ALA A 224 -6.99 3.17 -23.21
N GLY A 225 -7.70 3.03 -24.32
CA GLY A 225 -7.11 3.04 -25.67
C GLY A 225 -6.32 4.32 -25.90
N ASN A 226 -5.28 4.24 -26.72
CA ASN A 226 -4.47 5.40 -27.09
C ASN A 226 -5.34 6.48 -27.71
N TRP A 227 -5.68 7.49 -26.91
CA TRP A 227 -6.21 8.73 -27.42
C TRP A 227 -5.01 9.54 -27.94
N SER A 228 -4.77 9.47 -29.24
CA SER A 228 -3.77 10.32 -29.91
C SER A 228 -4.40 11.67 -30.23
N GLU A 229 -3.58 12.72 -30.33
CA GLU A 229 -4.06 14.02 -30.82
C GLU A 229 -4.75 13.92 -32.19
N SER A 230 -4.38 12.91 -33.01
CA SER A 230 -4.99 12.65 -34.30
C SER A 230 -6.45 12.17 -34.22
N SER A 231 -6.87 11.54 -33.11
CA SER A 231 -8.24 11.10 -32.88
C SER A 231 -9.06 12.01 -31.97
N ALA A 232 -8.43 13.05 -31.42
CA ALA A 232 -9.09 14.04 -30.59
C ALA A 232 -9.89 15.03 -31.46
N VAL A 233 -10.93 15.61 -30.90
CA VAL A 233 -11.83 16.55 -31.56
C VAL A 233 -11.93 17.86 -30.79
N TYR A 234 -12.22 18.95 -31.45
CA TYR A 234 -12.60 20.18 -30.74
C TYR A 234 -14.04 20.08 -30.25
N SER A 235 -14.34 20.75 -29.16
CA SER A 235 -15.65 20.73 -28.50
C SER A 235 -16.17 22.14 -28.21
N GLU A 236 -17.48 22.35 -28.29
CA GLU A 236 -18.11 23.58 -27.81
C GLU A 236 -18.20 23.64 -26.28
N THR A 237 -18.03 22.49 -25.59
CA THR A 237 -18.35 22.34 -24.17
C THR A 237 -17.16 21.91 -23.34
N TYR A 238 -16.27 21.07 -23.89
CA TYR A 238 -15.24 20.39 -23.14
C TYR A 238 -13.85 20.96 -23.43
N ALA A 239 -13.15 21.33 -22.37
CA ALA A 239 -11.78 21.83 -22.44
C ALA A 239 -10.79 20.74 -22.89
N LYS A 240 -9.60 21.14 -23.30
CA LYS A 240 -8.52 20.23 -23.72
C LYS A 240 -8.26 19.13 -22.68
N GLY A 241 -8.23 17.89 -23.15
CA GLY A 241 -8.00 16.72 -22.32
C GLY A 241 -9.24 16.13 -21.65
N GLN A 242 -10.41 16.77 -21.79
CA GLN A 242 -11.66 16.23 -21.28
C GLN A 242 -12.28 15.20 -22.23
N ILE A 243 -12.95 14.20 -21.69
CA ILE A 243 -13.64 13.14 -22.44
C ILE A 243 -14.91 13.71 -23.08
N VAL A 244 -15.02 13.62 -24.39
CA VAL A 244 -16.19 14.01 -25.18
C VAL A 244 -17.18 12.85 -25.27
N SER A 245 -16.68 11.65 -25.51
CA SER A 245 -17.46 10.42 -25.55
C SER A 245 -16.57 9.21 -25.22
N TYR A 246 -17.20 8.10 -24.87
CA TYR A 246 -16.50 6.85 -24.62
C TYR A 246 -17.34 5.64 -25.02
N GLU A 247 -16.66 4.53 -25.27
CA GLU A 247 -17.23 3.20 -25.39
C GLU A 247 -16.49 2.23 -24.49
N ILE A 248 -17.22 1.28 -23.90
CA ILE A 248 -16.67 0.20 -23.07
C ILE A 248 -16.81 -1.12 -23.84
N SER A 249 -15.71 -1.86 -23.97
CA SER A 249 -15.67 -3.16 -24.63
C SER A 249 -14.83 -4.15 -23.84
N SER A 250 -14.76 -5.41 -24.29
CA SER A 250 -13.84 -6.43 -23.77
C SER A 250 -12.90 -6.90 -24.87
N TYR A 251 -11.64 -7.08 -24.51
CA TYR A 251 -10.64 -7.59 -25.45
C TYR A 251 -10.93 -9.05 -25.86
N SER A 252 -11.22 -9.93 -24.89
CA SER A 252 -11.40 -11.36 -25.15
C SER A 252 -12.82 -11.74 -25.54
N LYS A 253 -13.83 -11.03 -25.04
CA LYS A 253 -15.24 -11.38 -25.25
C LYS A 253 -15.91 -10.57 -26.35
N GLY A 254 -15.31 -9.47 -26.78
CA GLY A 254 -15.96 -8.52 -27.66
C GLY A 254 -17.19 -7.88 -27.00
N GLY A 255 -18.03 -7.26 -27.84
CA GLY A 255 -19.27 -6.63 -27.36
C GLY A 255 -19.05 -5.25 -26.75
N LYS A 256 -20.17 -4.53 -26.59
CA LYS A 256 -20.24 -3.23 -25.91
C LYS A 256 -20.91 -3.40 -24.57
N TYR A 257 -20.45 -2.63 -23.58
CA TYR A 257 -20.98 -2.63 -22.22
C TYR A 257 -21.41 -1.24 -21.81
N ASP A 258 -22.45 -1.16 -20.99
CA ASP A 258 -22.80 0.06 -20.26
C ASP A 258 -21.98 0.18 -18.96
N ILE A 259 -21.78 1.40 -18.49
CA ILE A 259 -21.06 1.67 -17.22
C ILE A 259 -21.76 1.06 -16.00
N ASN A 260 -23.03 0.70 -16.12
CA ASN A 260 -23.81 0.06 -15.07
C ASN A 260 -23.81 -1.48 -15.15
N ASP A 261 -23.26 -2.03 -16.22
CA ASP A 261 -23.14 -3.48 -16.40
C ASP A 261 -22.10 -4.12 -15.47
N ARG A 262 -22.14 -5.45 -15.39
CA ARG A 262 -21.01 -6.24 -14.89
C ARG A 262 -19.91 -6.25 -15.96
N LEU A 263 -18.81 -5.59 -15.67
CA LEU A 263 -17.69 -5.42 -16.59
C LEU A 263 -16.71 -6.60 -16.49
N PRO A 264 -16.21 -7.13 -17.61
CA PRO A 264 -15.18 -8.16 -17.63
C PRO A 264 -13.82 -7.59 -17.17
N LEU A 265 -12.92 -8.46 -16.71
CA LEU A 265 -11.63 -8.05 -16.17
C LEU A 265 -10.67 -7.46 -17.21
N ASP A 266 -10.86 -7.78 -18.48
CA ASP A 266 -10.07 -7.30 -19.62
C ASP A 266 -10.75 -6.15 -20.36
N VAL A 267 -11.39 -5.27 -19.61
CA VAL A 267 -12.15 -4.14 -20.15
C VAL A 267 -11.26 -3.16 -20.93
N ARG A 268 -11.78 -2.66 -22.05
CA ARG A 268 -11.14 -1.68 -22.92
C ARG A 268 -12.04 -0.45 -23.04
N PHE A 269 -11.45 0.71 -22.89
CA PHE A 269 -12.12 1.99 -23.05
C PHE A 269 -11.62 2.68 -24.32
N SER A 270 -12.51 2.86 -25.28
CA SER A 270 -12.27 3.76 -26.43
C SER A 270 -12.80 5.12 -26.07
N ILE A 271 -11.94 6.12 -25.95
CA ILE A 271 -12.34 7.47 -25.56
C ILE A 271 -12.04 8.47 -26.68
N VAL A 272 -12.93 9.42 -26.86
CA VAL A 272 -12.71 10.62 -27.66
C VAL A 272 -12.45 11.78 -26.71
N VAL A 273 -11.32 12.46 -26.90
CA VAL A 273 -10.86 13.54 -26.03
C VAL A 273 -10.96 14.88 -26.76
N SER A 274 -11.28 15.94 -26.03
CA SER A 274 -11.25 17.28 -26.58
C SER A 274 -9.82 17.77 -26.79
N LYS A 275 -9.54 18.34 -27.98
CA LYS A 275 -8.31 19.10 -28.27
C LYS A 275 -8.32 20.48 -27.60
N GLY A 276 -9.49 20.98 -27.30
CA GLY A 276 -9.76 22.32 -26.79
C GLY A 276 -11.16 22.76 -27.15
N LEU A 277 -11.47 23.99 -26.80
CA LEU A 277 -12.75 24.59 -27.12
C LEU A 277 -12.71 25.22 -28.53
N PHE A 278 -13.80 25.09 -29.23
CA PHE A 278 -14.04 25.93 -30.40
C PHE A 278 -15.28 26.81 -30.20
N TYR A 279 -15.29 27.94 -30.86
CA TYR A 279 -16.37 28.91 -30.82
C TYR A 279 -16.80 29.23 -32.25
N LYS A 280 -18.09 29.19 -32.52
CA LYS A 280 -18.61 29.63 -33.82
C LYS A 280 -18.60 31.15 -33.90
N VAL A 281 -18.11 31.64 -34.99
CA VAL A 281 -18.13 33.08 -35.30
C VAL A 281 -19.59 33.49 -35.48
N GLY A 282 -20.10 34.35 -34.61
CA GLY A 282 -21.47 34.82 -34.68
C GLY A 282 -21.72 35.80 -35.86
N LYS A 283 -22.98 36.03 -36.25
CA LYS A 283 -23.37 36.96 -37.31
C LYS A 283 -22.82 38.37 -37.15
N ALA A 284 -22.51 38.78 -35.92
CA ALA A 284 -21.92 40.11 -35.66
C ALA A 284 -20.59 40.35 -36.38
N PHE A 285 -19.87 39.29 -36.76
CA PHE A 285 -18.59 39.37 -37.46
C PHE A 285 -18.64 38.95 -38.93
N GLU A 286 -19.86 38.77 -39.49
CA GLU A 286 -20.03 38.43 -40.89
C GLU A 286 -19.81 39.65 -41.83
N THR A 287 -19.13 39.39 -42.94
CA THR A 287 -19.02 40.36 -44.04
C THR A 287 -20.26 40.31 -44.90
N GLY A 288 -21.27 41.05 -44.55
CA GLY A 288 -22.52 41.14 -45.32
C GLY A 288 -23.30 42.45 -45.04
N SER A 289 -24.12 42.86 -45.91
CA SER A 289 -24.77 44.14 -46.07
C SER A 289 -25.71 44.63 -44.95
N SER A 290 -25.48 44.39 -43.69
CA SER A 290 -26.30 44.93 -42.61
C SER A 290 -25.54 45.97 -41.78
N SER A 291 -26.25 46.92 -41.25
CA SER A 291 -25.79 48.16 -40.61
C SER A 291 -25.23 47.96 -39.16
N GLU A 292 -25.05 46.76 -38.68
CA GLU A 292 -24.51 46.47 -37.37
C GLU A 292 -23.23 45.64 -37.51
N TYR A 293 -22.10 46.31 -37.76
CA TYR A 293 -20.79 45.68 -37.73
C TYR A 293 -20.23 45.75 -36.33
N ALA A 294 -19.74 44.62 -35.82
CA ALA A 294 -18.86 44.60 -34.66
C ALA A 294 -17.58 45.39 -34.96
N THR A 295 -17.14 46.19 -34.04
CA THR A 295 -15.87 46.96 -34.13
C THR A 295 -14.67 46.08 -33.83
N VAL A 296 -13.45 46.58 -34.06
CA VAL A 296 -12.23 45.94 -33.65
C VAL A 296 -12.21 45.75 -32.11
N ASN A 297 -12.75 46.71 -31.35
CA ASN A 297 -12.93 46.58 -29.91
C ASN A 297 -13.82 45.42 -29.53
N ASP A 298 -14.94 45.23 -30.24
CA ASP A 298 -15.82 44.08 -29.96
C ASP A 298 -15.17 42.76 -30.27
N LEU A 299 -14.35 42.69 -31.35
CA LEU A 299 -13.58 41.50 -31.67
C LEU A 299 -12.51 41.18 -30.59
N ILE A 300 -11.74 42.20 -30.18
CA ILE A 300 -10.74 42.08 -29.13
C ILE A 300 -11.39 41.57 -27.83
N LYS A 301 -12.51 42.18 -27.44
CA LYS A 301 -13.28 41.78 -26.25
C LYS A 301 -13.77 40.34 -26.35
N TYR A 302 -14.34 39.97 -27.50
CA TYR A 302 -14.80 38.62 -27.77
C TYR A 302 -13.69 37.58 -27.65
N LEU A 303 -12.52 37.82 -28.29
CA LEU A 303 -11.37 36.93 -28.21
C LEU A 303 -10.83 36.81 -26.77
N ALA A 304 -10.75 37.95 -26.06
CA ALA A 304 -10.32 37.98 -24.68
C ALA A 304 -11.29 37.24 -23.73
N GLU A 305 -12.58 37.39 -23.88
CA GLU A 305 -13.61 36.67 -23.11
C GLU A 305 -13.53 35.14 -23.30
N LYS A 306 -13.06 34.71 -24.47
CA LYS A 306 -12.85 33.30 -24.80
C LYS A 306 -11.44 32.80 -24.51
N ASN A 307 -10.56 33.63 -23.92
CA ASN A 307 -9.15 33.35 -23.68
C ASN A 307 -8.37 32.95 -24.95
N ILE A 308 -8.77 33.48 -26.10
CA ILE A 308 -8.13 33.22 -27.39
C ILE A 308 -6.93 34.14 -27.55
N THR A 309 -5.75 33.59 -27.83
CA THR A 309 -4.54 34.38 -28.06
C THR A 309 -4.59 35.12 -29.39
N PHE A 310 -4.32 36.42 -29.38
CA PHE A 310 -4.24 37.24 -30.59
C PHE A 310 -3.12 38.28 -30.54
N VAL A 311 -2.67 38.71 -31.71
CA VAL A 311 -1.68 39.78 -31.90
C VAL A 311 -2.26 40.81 -32.84
N LEU A 312 -2.05 42.08 -32.51
CA LEU A 312 -2.38 43.20 -33.39
C LEU A 312 -1.16 43.53 -34.24
N ALA A 313 -1.30 43.44 -35.56
CA ALA A 313 -0.23 43.73 -36.50
C ALA A 313 -0.45 45.08 -37.23
N GLY A 314 0.57 45.96 -37.22
CA GLY A 314 0.58 47.26 -37.84
C GLY A 314 0.44 48.42 -36.85
N ASP A 315 0.56 49.67 -37.35
CA ASP A 315 0.41 50.88 -36.54
C ASP A 315 -1.07 51.11 -36.23
N ILE A 316 -1.47 50.85 -34.99
CA ILE A 316 -2.83 51.02 -34.51
C ILE A 316 -2.96 52.39 -33.85
N SER A 317 -3.78 53.27 -34.42
CA SER A 317 -4.13 54.54 -33.80
C SER A 317 -5.43 54.40 -32.97
N THR A 318 -5.68 55.31 -32.03
CA THR A 318 -6.87 55.28 -31.16
C THR A 318 -8.19 55.27 -31.92
N GLY A 319 -8.26 55.80 -33.17
CA GLY A 319 -9.46 55.76 -33.99
C GLY A 319 -9.68 54.42 -34.71
N ASP A 320 -8.68 53.56 -34.78
CA ASP A 320 -8.79 52.27 -35.48
C ASP A 320 -9.65 51.25 -34.72
N TYR A 321 -9.76 51.39 -33.41
CA TYR A 321 -10.55 50.47 -32.57
C TYR A 321 -12.05 50.55 -32.82
N ASP A 322 -12.55 51.66 -33.30
CA ASP A 322 -13.97 51.87 -33.61
C ASP A 322 -14.29 51.50 -35.06
N MET A 323 -13.31 51.07 -35.84
CA MET A 323 -13.53 50.65 -37.23
C MET A 323 -14.20 49.26 -37.30
N PRO A 324 -14.99 48.99 -38.34
CA PRO A 324 -15.60 47.70 -38.55
C PRO A 324 -14.57 46.58 -38.63
N ALA A 325 -14.72 45.54 -37.78
CA ALA A 325 -13.95 44.32 -37.88
C ALA A 325 -14.61 43.35 -38.84
N ARG A 326 -14.00 43.17 -40.02
CA ARG A 326 -14.42 42.14 -40.98
C ARG A 326 -13.49 40.95 -40.83
N ILE A 327 -14.03 39.79 -40.49
CA ILE A 327 -13.25 38.53 -40.43
C ILE A 327 -13.20 37.97 -41.86
N ALA A 328 -12.19 38.36 -42.64
CA ALA A 328 -12.05 37.88 -44.00
C ALA A 328 -11.67 36.39 -44.04
N GLY A 329 -12.43 35.61 -44.82
CA GLY A 329 -12.22 34.17 -44.96
C GLY A 329 -12.86 33.31 -43.87
N LEU A 330 -13.57 33.91 -42.92
CA LEU A 330 -14.42 33.25 -41.96
C LEU A 330 -15.88 33.62 -42.22
N ASP A 331 -16.75 32.65 -42.29
CA ASP A 331 -18.20 32.84 -42.29
C ASP A 331 -18.77 32.62 -40.89
N PHE A 332 -20.09 32.79 -40.70
CA PHE A 332 -20.70 32.61 -39.37
C PHE A 332 -20.67 31.18 -38.86
N ASN A 333 -20.35 30.22 -39.71
CA ASN A 333 -20.11 28.80 -39.33
C ASN A 333 -18.63 28.50 -39.07
N SER A 334 -17.73 29.47 -39.36
CA SER A 334 -16.31 29.27 -39.10
C SER A 334 -16.04 29.13 -37.61
N GLU A 335 -15.10 28.26 -37.30
CA GLU A 335 -14.70 27.91 -35.93
C GLU A 335 -13.41 28.65 -35.56
N ILE A 336 -13.41 29.22 -34.36
CA ILE A 336 -12.23 29.80 -33.72
C ILE A 336 -11.85 28.92 -32.55
N TYR A 337 -10.59 28.55 -32.45
CA TYR A 337 -10.07 27.57 -31.47
C TYR A 337 -9.29 28.25 -30.36
N ASP A 338 -9.44 27.78 -29.11
CA ASP A 338 -8.77 28.34 -27.95
C ASP A 338 -7.26 28.04 -27.90
N ASP A 339 -6.79 27.02 -28.60
CA ASP A 339 -5.36 26.66 -28.70
C ASP A 339 -4.66 27.25 -29.94
N ALA A 340 -5.38 28.02 -30.74
CA ALA A 340 -4.84 28.74 -31.90
C ALA A 340 -4.44 30.18 -31.54
N SER A 341 -3.46 30.72 -32.26
CA SER A 341 -3.07 32.12 -32.18
C SER A 341 -3.52 32.87 -33.42
N TYR A 342 -4.15 34.02 -33.26
CA TYR A 342 -4.72 34.81 -34.32
C TYR A 342 -3.99 36.13 -34.47
N THR A 343 -3.84 36.60 -35.73
CA THR A 343 -3.30 37.92 -36.02
C THR A 343 -4.43 38.79 -36.57
N ILE A 344 -4.64 39.95 -35.96
CA ILE A 344 -5.55 40.96 -36.44
C ILE A 344 -4.72 42.01 -37.20
N GLU A 345 -4.90 42.13 -38.50
CA GLU A 345 -4.14 43.07 -39.35
C GLU A 345 -5.07 44.05 -40.04
N LYS A 346 -4.60 45.30 -40.22
CA LYS A 346 -5.29 46.33 -40.99
C LYS A 346 -5.14 46.08 -42.49
N VAL A 347 -6.23 46.12 -43.22
CA VAL A 347 -6.22 45.96 -44.68
C VAL A 347 -6.26 47.33 -45.34
N THR A 348 -5.25 47.63 -46.15
CA THR A 348 -5.00 48.95 -46.74
C THR A 348 -6.04 49.39 -47.76
N ASP A 349 -6.76 48.45 -48.38
CA ASP A 349 -7.68 48.73 -49.49
C ASP A 349 -9.17 48.81 -49.12
N GLY A 350 -9.51 48.83 -47.81
CA GLY A 350 -10.93 48.74 -47.48
C GLY A 350 -11.40 49.21 -46.12
N ASN A 351 -10.62 49.90 -45.34
CA ASN A 351 -11.00 50.38 -44.00
C ASN A 351 -11.55 49.28 -43.06
N TYR A 352 -10.97 48.11 -43.07
CA TYR A 352 -11.36 47.02 -42.18
C TYR A 352 -10.14 46.25 -41.68
N TRP A 353 -10.31 45.54 -40.59
CA TRP A 353 -9.33 44.65 -40.01
C TRP A 353 -9.63 43.20 -40.38
N LYS A 354 -8.56 42.45 -40.63
CA LYS A 354 -8.64 41.04 -41.03
C LYS A 354 -8.03 40.16 -39.97
N VAL A 355 -8.71 39.06 -39.67
CA VAL A 355 -8.17 38.02 -38.80
C VAL A 355 -7.51 36.94 -39.66
N LYS A 356 -6.24 36.64 -39.35
CA LYS A 356 -5.52 35.48 -39.88
C LYS A 356 -5.28 34.49 -38.72
N SER A 357 -5.52 33.20 -38.94
CA SER A 357 -4.99 32.19 -38.03
C SER A 357 -3.48 32.11 -38.18
N ALA A 358 -2.74 32.10 -37.11
CA ALA A 358 -1.37 31.65 -37.15
C ALA A 358 -1.33 30.18 -37.60
N PRO A 359 -0.33 29.75 -38.36
CA PRO A 359 -0.13 28.33 -38.64
C PRO A 359 -0.03 27.60 -37.33
N THR A 360 -0.80 26.53 -37.15
CA THR A 360 -0.76 25.64 -36.00
C THR A 360 0.69 25.20 -35.80
N PRO A 361 1.31 25.35 -34.60
CA PRO A 361 2.63 24.82 -34.39
C PRO A 361 2.61 23.33 -34.66
N THR A 362 3.47 22.87 -35.56
CA THR A 362 3.67 21.44 -35.84
C THR A 362 4.08 20.76 -34.55
N PRO A 363 3.41 19.68 -34.11
CA PRO A 363 3.85 18.96 -32.92
C PRO A 363 5.25 18.41 -33.15
N GLY A 364 6.20 18.80 -32.32
CA GLY A 364 7.55 18.22 -32.27
C GLY A 364 8.60 18.94 -33.12
N ALA A 365 9.13 20.04 -32.60
CA ALA A 365 10.49 20.48 -32.88
C ALA A 365 11.26 20.50 -31.55
#